data_ba3c7b5e8d87b9f6530b36b68227a129
#
_entry.id   ba3c7b5e8d87b9f6530b36b68227a129
#
_cell.length_a   1.000
_cell.length_b   1.000
_cell.length_c   1.000
_cell.angle_alpha   90.00
_cell.angle_beta   90.00
_cell.angle_gamma   90.00
#
_symmetry.space_group_name_H-M   'P 1'
#
loop_
_entity.id
_entity.type
_entity.pdbx_description
1 polymer ?
#
loop_
_entity_poly.entity_id
_entity_poly.type
_entity_poly.pdbx_seq_one_letter_code
_entity_poly.pdbx_strand_id
1 'polypeptide(L)'
;MYNYNYYEEDIRQNQGLIRDINRAANDEYQAIQYYSALANMAPNNQIKQIILAIRQDEIRHLNAFSRSFHRLTGGYPNLTLQEPPKSFRQGIRESIKDEGQTPAFYRSIASRTTDEPTRRRFLQAAMDEARHEQLFRQMANQLGIRV
;
A
#
# COMPACT_ATOMS: atom_id res chain seq x y z
N MET A 1 32.45 -20.19 20.32
CA MET A 1 31.72 -20.90 19.24
C MET A 1 30.61 -20.01 18.77
N TYR A 2 30.78 -19.40 17.64
CA TYR A 2 29.74 -18.55 17.06
C TYR A 2 28.59 -19.43 16.55
N ASN A 3 27.37 -19.09 16.94
CA ASN A 3 26.22 -19.92 16.61
C ASN A 3 25.76 -19.56 15.17
N TYR A 4 26.23 -20.30 14.19
CA TYR A 4 25.93 -20.11 12.77
C TYR A 4 24.42 -20.07 12.49
N ASN A 5 23.61 -20.78 13.27
CA ASN A 5 22.16 -20.81 13.13
C ASN A 5 21.50 -19.45 13.37
N TYR A 6 22.02 -18.63 14.31
CA TYR A 6 21.48 -17.29 14.57
C TYR A 6 21.71 -16.33 13.41
N TYR A 7 22.90 -16.41 12.77
CA TYR A 7 23.20 -15.55 11.62
C TYR A 7 22.37 -15.90 10.39
N GLU A 8 22.13 -17.16 10.13
CA GLU A 8 21.32 -17.60 9.00
C GLU A 8 19.84 -17.23 9.18
N GLU A 9 19.33 -17.35 10.40
CA GLU A 9 17.95 -16.97 10.72
C GLU A 9 17.75 -15.46 10.61
N ASP A 10 18.69 -14.67 11.11
CA ASP A 10 18.66 -13.21 11.02
C ASP A 10 18.73 -12.73 9.56
N ILE A 11 19.58 -13.35 8.74
CA ILE A 11 19.65 -13.07 7.29
C ILE A 11 18.32 -13.40 6.61
N ARG A 12 17.68 -14.52 6.92
CA ARG A 12 16.38 -14.90 6.34
C ARG A 12 15.27 -13.93 6.74
N GLN A 13 15.24 -13.50 8.00
CA GLN A 13 14.27 -12.54 8.50
C GLN A 13 14.43 -11.20 7.81
N ASN A 14 15.67 -10.71 7.62
CA ASN A 14 15.96 -9.49 6.89
C ASN A 14 15.59 -9.58 5.42
N GLN A 15 15.85 -10.71 4.76
CA GLN A 15 15.43 -10.92 3.36
C GLN A 15 13.90 -10.91 3.22
N GLY A 16 13.18 -11.50 4.16
CA GLY A 16 11.72 -11.49 4.20
C GLY A 16 11.18 -10.09 4.39
N LEU A 17 11.77 -9.31 5.28
CA LEU A 17 11.40 -7.92 5.52
C LEU A 17 11.62 -7.06 4.26
N ILE A 18 12.78 -7.17 3.62
CA ILE A 18 13.10 -6.43 2.40
C ILE A 18 12.14 -6.79 1.27
N ARG A 19 11.84 -8.07 1.10
CA ARG A 19 10.86 -8.53 0.11
C ARG A 19 9.48 -7.93 0.35
N ASP A 20 9.06 -7.85 1.62
CA ASP A 20 7.76 -7.29 1.97
C ASP A 20 7.72 -5.77 1.79
N ILE A 21 8.81 -5.05 2.07
CA ILE A 21 8.91 -3.62 1.77
C ILE A 21 8.85 -3.38 0.27
N ASN A 22 9.54 -4.20 -0.53
CA ASN A 22 9.44 -4.13 -1.99
C ASN A 22 8.00 -4.36 -2.47
N ARG A 23 7.33 -5.36 -1.93
CA ARG A 23 5.93 -5.66 -2.25
C ARG A 23 5.03 -4.49 -1.88
N ALA A 24 5.21 -3.91 -0.70
CA ALA A 24 4.44 -2.73 -0.27
C ALA A 24 4.63 -1.56 -1.25
N ALA A 25 5.86 -1.25 -1.64
CA ALA A 25 6.15 -0.19 -2.62
C ALA A 25 5.49 -0.49 -3.98
N ASN A 26 5.55 -1.74 -4.43
CA ASN A 26 4.92 -2.15 -5.69
C ASN A 26 3.39 -2.06 -5.61
N ASP A 27 2.79 -2.47 -4.50
CA ASP A 27 1.34 -2.35 -4.28
C ASP A 27 0.88 -0.88 -4.35
N GLU A 28 1.66 0.05 -3.77
CA GLU A 28 1.38 1.49 -3.87
C GLU A 28 1.50 2.01 -5.30
N TYR A 29 2.53 1.59 -6.02
CA TYR A 29 2.70 1.95 -7.43
C TYR A 29 1.51 1.49 -8.26
N GLN A 30 1.04 0.27 -8.05
CA GLN A 30 -0.13 -0.27 -8.72
C GLN A 30 -1.41 0.48 -8.33
N ALA A 31 -1.57 0.82 -7.05
CA ALA A 31 -2.72 1.60 -6.57
C ALA A 31 -2.77 2.98 -7.22
N ILE A 32 -1.63 3.66 -7.38
CA ILE A 32 -1.56 4.97 -8.05
C ILE A 32 -2.13 4.88 -9.47
N GLN A 33 -1.75 3.87 -10.24
CA GLN A 33 -2.25 3.66 -11.60
C GLN A 33 -3.73 3.27 -11.60
N TYR A 34 -4.11 2.38 -10.71
CA TYR A 34 -5.48 1.91 -10.57
C TYR A 34 -6.44 3.05 -10.22
N TYR A 35 -6.07 3.89 -9.25
CA TYR A 35 -6.91 5.02 -8.83
C TYR A 35 -6.93 6.14 -9.86
N SER A 36 -5.90 6.31 -10.67
CA SER A 36 -5.95 7.22 -11.81
C SER A 36 -7.04 6.79 -12.81
N ALA A 37 -7.08 5.52 -13.15
CA ALA A 37 -8.11 4.97 -14.05
C ALA A 37 -9.50 5.02 -13.40
N LEU A 38 -9.60 4.65 -12.12
CA LEU A 38 -10.87 4.64 -11.39
C LEU A 38 -11.46 6.06 -11.28
N ALA A 39 -10.64 7.05 -11.02
CA ALA A 39 -11.06 8.45 -10.96
C ALA A 39 -11.66 8.93 -12.29
N ASN A 40 -11.10 8.47 -13.42
CA ASN A 40 -11.64 8.80 -14.74
C ASN A 40 -13.00 8.14 -15.02
N MET A 41 -13.34 7.06 -14.29
CA MET A 41 -14.64 6.38 -14.38
C MET A 41 -15.68 6.92 -13.39
N ALA A 42 -15.29 7.84 -12.51
CA ALA A 42 -16.16 8.33 -11.43
C ALA A 42 -17.43 8.98 -12.00
N PRO A 43 -18.61 8.75 -11.36
CA PRO A 43 -19.89 9.25 -11.87
C PRO A 43 -20.07 10.76 -11.71
N ASN A 44 -19.29 11.40 -10.86
CA ASN A 44 -19.34 12.84 -10.64
C ASN A 44 -17.99 13.38 -10.15
N ASN A 45 -17.83 14.68 -10.16
CA ASN A 45 -16.58 15.32 -9.79
C ASN A 45 -16.23 15.18 -8.29
N GLN A 46 -17.22 15.15 -7.42
CA GLN A 46 -17.00 14.98 -5.99
C GLN A 46 -16.32 13.64 -5.68
N ILE A 47 -16.85 12.56 -6.23
CA ILE A 47 -16.26 11.21 -6.10
C ILE A 47 -14.86 11.18 -6.73
N LYS A 48 -14.71 11.75 -7.91
CA LYS A 48 -13.41 11.84 -8.58
C LYS A 48 -12.36 12.51 -7.71
N GLN A 49 -12.67 13.62 -7.07
CA GLN A 49 -11.72 14.35 -6.22
C GLN A 49 -11.34 13.56 -4.96
N ILE A 50 -12.28 12.81 -4.38
CA ILE A 50 -11.97 11.94 -3.24
C ILE A 50 -10.97 10.85 -3.65
N ILE A 51 -11.19 10.20 -4.79
CA ILE A 51 -10.27 9.16 -5.30
C ILE A 51 -8.89 9.74 -5.61
N LEU A 52 -8.82 10.93 -6.19
CA LEU A 52 -7.55 11.60 -6.46
C LEU A 52 -6.81 12.01 -5.18
N ALA A 53 -7.53 12.37 -4.11
CA ALA A 53 -6.93 12.65 -2.81
C ALA A 53 -6.36 11.37 -2.17
N ILE A 54 -7.06 10.25 -2.28
CA ILE A 54 -6.55 8.94 -1.86
C ILE A 54 -5.28 8.61 -2.67
N ARG A 55 -5.33 8.75 -3.99
CA ARG A 55 -4.18 8.55 -4.87
C ARG A 55 -2.96 9.37 -4.44
N GLN A 56 -3.16 10.59 -3.98
CA GLN A 56 -2.08 11.45 -3.50
C GLN A 56 -1.41 10.86 -2.25
N ASP A 57 -2.17 10.24 -1.37
CA ASP A 57 -1.63 9.50 -0.22
C ASP A 57 -0.76 8.32 -0.68
N GLU A 58 -1.22 7.56 -1.69
CA GLU A 58 -0.47 6.44 -2.25
C GLU A 58 0.87 6.88 -2.85
N ILE A 59 0.92 8.06 -3.48
CA ILE A 59 2.17 8.64 -3.98
C ILE A 59 3.13 8.91 -2.81
N ARG A 60 2.64 9.45 -1.70
CA ARG A 60 3.46 9.67 -0.50
C ARG A 60 3.96 8.36 0.09
N HIS A 61 3.11 7.33 0.14
CA HIS A 61 3.49 6.00 0.63
C HIS A 61 4.58 5.37 -0.25
N LEU A 62 4.42 5.42 -1.57
CA LEU A 62 5.44 4.92 -2.51
C LEU A 62 6.78 5.58 -2.28
N ASN A 63 6.80 6.90 -2.14
CA ASN A 63 8.02 7.65 -1.89
C ASN A 63 8.65 7.28 -0.54
N ALA A 64 7.83 7.14 0.52
CA ALA A 64 8.29 6.76 1.85
C ALA A 64 8.88 5.34 1.85
N PHE A 65 8.20 4.38 1.23
CA PHE A 65 8.64 2.98 1.17
C PHE A 65 9.88 2.82 0.29
N SER A 66 9.97 3.57 -0.80
CA SER A 66 11.16 3.59 -1.67
C SER A 66 12.38 4.14 -0.94
N ARG A 67 12.21 5.17 -0.10
CA ARG A 67 13.30 5.68 0.74
C ARG A 67 13.75 4.64 1.76
N SER A 68 12.81 3.95 2.41
CA SER A 68 13.14 2.88 3.35
C SER A 68 13.85 1.72 2.66
N PHE A 69 13.38 1.31 1.49
CA PHE A 69 14.04 0.27 0.70
C PHE A 69 15.48 0.67 0.33
N HIS A 70 15.66 1.90 -0.14
CA HIS A 70 16.99 2.41 -0.50
C HIS A 70 17.92 2.51 0.72
N ARG A 71 17.41 2.99 1.84
CA ARG A 71 18.15 3.08 3.11
C ARG A 71 18.66 1.72 3.57
N LEU A 72 17.84 0.67 3.42
CA LEU A 72 18.15 -0.67 3.91
C LEU A 72 18.93 -1.53 2.92
N THR A 73 18.88 -1.23 1.62
CA THR A 73 19.47 -2.07 0.56
C THR A 73 20.47 -1.36 -0.32
N GLY A 74 20.42 -0.03 -0.39
CA GLY A 74 21.17 0.77 -1.37
C GLY A 74 20.57 0.78 -2.77
N GLY A 75 19.50 0.01 -3.02
CA GLY A 75 18.82 -0.08 -4.30
C GLY A 75 17.42 0.54 -4.29
N TYR A 76 16.65 0.25 -5.32
CA TYR A 76 15.28 0.70 -5.47
C TYR A 76 14.35 -0.49 -5.66
N PRO A 77 13.06 -0.39 -5.22
CA PRO A 77 12.14 -1.49 -5.38
C PRO A 77 11.83 -1.76 -6.86
N ASN A 78 11.55 -3.02 -7.17
CA ASN A 78 11.03 -3.43 -8.47
C ASN A 78 9.54 -3.13 -8.52
N LEU A 79 9.13 -2.37 -9.55
CA LEU A 79 7.75 -1.95 -9.73
C LEU A 79 7.19 -2.56 -11.01
N THR A 80 5.96 -3.08 -10.93
CA THR A 80 5.25 -3.70 -12.06
C THR A 80 3.86 -3.10 -12.19
N LEU A 81 3.36 -3.03 -13.42
CA LEU A 81 1.99 -2.59 -13.69
C LEU A 81 1.00 -3.71 -13.40
N GLN A 82 -0.25 -3.33 -13.14
CA GLN A 82 -1.39 -4.25 -13.09
C GLN A 82 -2.50 -3.79 -14.04
N GLU A 83 -3.47 -4.65 -14.25
CA GLU A 83 -4.65 -4.34 -15.06
C GLU A 83 -5.47 -3.21 -14.41
N PRO A 84 -5.97 -2.25 -15.21
CA PRO A 84 -6.88 -1.22 -14.70
C PRO A 84 -8.23 -1.83 -14.28
N PRO A 85 -9.05 -1.10 -13.51
CA PRO A 85 -10.39 -1.58 -13.18
C PRO A 85 -11.24 -1.76 -14.44
N LYS A 86 -12.03 -2.83 -14.49
CA LYS A 86 -12.90 -3.13 -15.63
C LYS A 86 -14.16 -2.26 -15.65
N SER A 87 -14.60 -1.84 -14.47
CA SER A 87 -15.72 -0.93 -14.28
C SER A 87 -15.56 -0.16 -12.99
N PHE A 88 -16.28 0.93 -12.84
CA PHE A 88 -16.25 1.72 -11.60
C PHE A 88 -16.73 0.87 -10.41
N ARG A 89 -17.83 0.13 -10.55
CA ARG A 89 -18.38 -0.72 -9.49
C ARG A 89 -17.37 -1.77 -9.03
N GLN A 90 -16.75 -2.47 -9.96
CA GLN A 90 -15.75 -3.48 -9.64
C GLN A 90 -14.53 -2.83 -8.99
N GLY A 91 -14.10 -1.70 -9.51
CA GLY A 91 -12.95 -0.96 -8.96
C GLY A 91 -13.17 -0.54 -7.50
N ILE A 92 -14.38 -0.07 -7.15
CA ILE A 92 -14.72 0.26 -5.76
C ILE A 92 -14.67 -0.98 -4.87
N ARG A 93 -15.23 -2.11 -5.30
CA ARG A 93 -15.20 -3.37 -4.52
C ARG A 93 -13.79 -3.86 -4.27
N GLU A 94 -12.96 -3.86 -5.30
CA GLU A 94 -11.56 -4.28 -5.19
C GLU A 94 -10.77 -3.34 -4.29
N SER A 95 -11.01 -2.03 -4.39
CA SER A 95 -10.36 -1.03 -3.54
C SER A 95 -10.71 -1.24 -2.05
N ILE A 96 -11.98 -1.50 -1.73
CA ILE A 96 -12.39 -1.80 -0.36
C ILE A 96 -11.67 -3.02 0.18
N LYS A 97 -11.58 -4.07 -0.62
CA LYS A 97 -10.89 -5.30 -0.23
C LYS A 97 -9.39 -5.06 0.01
N ASP A 98 -8.74 -4.39 -0.92
CA ASP A 98 -7.30 -4.16 -0.85
C ASP A 98 -6.94 -3.22 0.31
N GLU A 99 -7.65 -2.10 0.46
CA GLU A 99 -7.44 -1.16 1.56
C GLU A 99 -7.76 -1.79 2.92
N GLY A 100 -8.70 -2.71 2.98
CA GLY A 100 -9.04 -3.43 4.20
C GLY A 100 -8.00 -4.46 4.65
N GLN A 101 -7.24 -5.01 3.72
CA GLN A 101 -6.18 -6.00 3.99
C GLN A 101 -4.82 -5.37 4.27
N THR A 102 -4.57 -4.21 3.72
CA THR A 102 -3.25 -3.55 3.73
C THR A 102 -2.79 -3.09 5.12
N PRO A 103 -3.65 -2.54 6.02
CA PRO A 103 -3.20 -2.08 7.33
C PRO A 103 -2.48 -3.15 8.16
N ALA A 104 -3.00 -4.38 8.18
CA ALA A 104 -2.37 -5.48 8.90
C ALA A 104 -1.00 -5.84 8.31
N PHE A 105 -0.87 -5.82 7.00
CA PHE A 105 0.39 -6.06 6.31
C PHE A 105 1.43 -4.99 6.67
N TYR A 106 1.06 -3.72 6.65
CA TYR A 106 1.97 -2.63 7.01
C TYR A 106 2.36 -2.65 8.47
N ARG A 107 1.43 -2.96 9.37
CA ARG A 107 1.75 -3.14 10.80
C ARG A 107 2.71 -4.31 11.02
N SER A 108 2.57 -5.39 10.25
CA SER A 108 3.51 -6.51 10.29
C SER A 108 4.93 -6.08 9.91
N ILE A 109 5.09 -5.29 8.86
CA ILE A 109 6.40 -4.75 8.47
C ILE A 109 6.96 -3.86 9.59
N ALA A 110 6.14 -2.96 10.13
CA ALA A 110 6.54 -2.06 11.22
C ALA A 110 7.03 -2.83 12.46
N SER A 111 6.40 -3.96 12.78
CA SER A 111 6.78 -4.78 13.94
C SER A 111 8.10 -5.54 13.74
N ARG A 112 8.50 -5.79 12.52
CA ARG A 112 9.71 -6.57 12.19
C ARG A 112 10.95 -5.74 11.93
N THR A 113 10.80 -4.45 11.64
CA THR A 113 11.95 -3.58 11.37
C THR A 113 12.54 -3.01 12.66
N THR A 114 13.87 -2.89 12.71
CA THR A 114 14.59 -2.16 13.75
C THR A 114 14.90 -0.72 13.33
N ASP A 115 14.65 -0.38 12.06
CA ASP A 115 14.88 0.97 11.52
C ASP A 115 13.69 1.87 11.87
N GLU A 116 13.93 2.84 12.75
CA GLU A 116 12.86 3.69 13.29
C GLU A 116 12.14 4.54 12.22
N PRO A 117 12.83 5.16 11.24
CA PRO A 117 12.14 5.85 10.16
C PRO A 117 11.21 4.93 9.36
N THR A 118 11.63 3.71 9.07
CA THR A 118 10.81 2.72 8.36
C THR A 118 9.58 2.34 9.18
N ARG A 119 9.73 2.08 10.49
CA ARG A 119 8.60 1.78 11.37
C ARG A 119 7.54 2.87 11.32
N ARG A 120 7.94 4.12 11.50
CA ARG A 120 7.00 5.26 11.48
C ARG A 120 6.29 5.39 10.16
N ARG A 121 6.99 5.21 9.04
CA ARG A 121 6.41 5.28 7.69
C ARG A 121 5.31 4.25 7.50
N PHE A 122 5.56 3.00 7.90
CA PHE A 122 4.58 1.93 7.76
C PHE A 122 3.41 2.06 8.73
N LEU A 123 3.63 2.53 9.96
CA LEU A 123 2.53 2.79 10.90
C LEU A 123 1.63 3.93 10.41
N GLN A 124 2.21 5.00 9.89
CA GLN A 124 1.43 6.11 9.32
C GLN A 124 0.63 5.66 8.10
N ALA A 125 1.26 4.91 7.20
CA ALA A 125 0.57 4.36 6.03
C ALA A 125 -0.58 3.43 6.45
N ALA A 126 -0.39 2.57 7.45
CA ALA A 126 -1.44 1.69 7.93
C ALA A 126 -2.69 2.47 8.40
N MET A 127 -2.50 3.61 9.06
CA MET A 127 -3.60 4.49 9.46
C MET A 127 -4.30 5.10 8.26
N ASP A 128 -3.55 5.54 7.25
CA ASP A 128 -4.10 6.10 6.03
C ASP A 128 -4.93 5.07 5.25
N GLU A 129 -4.43 3.83 5.13
CA GLU A 129 -5.14 2.73 4.45
C GLU A 129 -6.47 2.41 5.13
N ALA A 130 -6.49 2.37 6.46
CA ALA A 130 -7.74 2.16 7.21
C ALA A 130 -8.76 3.27 6.93
N ARG A 131 -8.31 4.52 6.80
CA ARG A 131 -9.15 5.66 6.43
C ARG A 131 -9.62 5.56 4.98
N HIS A 132 -8.76 5.14 4.06
CA HIS A 132 -9.12 4.92 2.66
C HIS A 132 -10.22 3.87 2.51
N GLU A 133 -10.15 2.76 3.24
CA GLU A 133 -11.21 1.75 3.26
C GLU A 133 -12.56 2.38 3.63
N GLN A 134 -12.59 3.19 4.67
CA GLN A 134 -13.79 3.89 5.12
C GLN A 134 -14.35 4.81 4.03
N LEU A 135 -13.48 5.57 3.35
CA LEU A 135 -13.89 6.46 2.27
C LEU A 135 -14.49 5.69 1.09
N PHE A 136 -13.89 4.57 0.70
CA PHE A 136 -14.43 3.73 -0.37
C PHE A 136 -15.75 3.07 0.03
N ARG A 137 -15.90 2.65 1.29
CA ARG A 137 -17.17 2.12 1.80
C ARG A 137 -18.28 3.17 1.80
N GLN A 138 -17.96 4.40 2.17
CA GLN A 138 -18.91 5.52 2.10
C GLN A 138 -19.33 5.81 0.67
N MET A 139 -18.39 5.80 -0.29
CA MET A 139 -18.71 5.95 -1.71
C MET A 139 -19.63 4.82 -2.19
N ALA A 140 -19.33 3.57 -1.85
CA ALA A 140 -20.15 2.42 -2.21
C ALA A 140 -21.57 2.55 -1.67
N ASN A 141 -21.70 2.92 -0.40
CA ASN A 141 -23.00 3.13 0.23
C ASN A 141 -23.80 4.26 -0.44
N GLN A 142 -23.15 5.38 -0.70
CA GLN A 142 -23.79 6.53 -1.36
C GLN A 142 -24.27 6.19 -2.78
N LEU A 143 -23.56 5.35 -3.50
CA LEU A 143 -23.84 4.99 -4.90
C LEU A 143 -24.64 3.69 -5.03
N GLY A 144 -25.03 3.05 -3.94
CA GLY A 144 -25.76 1.79 -3.97
C GLY A 144 -24.95 0.62 -4.49
N ILE A 145 -23.64 0.63 -4.31
CA ILE A 145 -22.75 -0.46 -4.70
C ILE A 145 -22.69 -1.48 -3.55
N ARG A 146 -23.08 -2.72 -3.83
CA ARG A 146 -22.96 -3.80 -2.85
C ARG A 146 -21.51 -4.26 -2.74
N VAL A 147 -21.09 -4.40 -1.53
CA VAL A 147 -19.73 -4.82 -1.18
C VAL A 147 -19.74 -6.23 -0.61
#